data_268425e13c2ccf63ff9e32ce1e41cb8f
#
_entry.id   268425e13c2ccf63ff9e32ce1e41cb8f
#
_cell.length_a   1.000
_cell.length_b   1.000
_cell.length_c   1.000
_cell.angle_alpha   90.00
_cell.angle_beta   90.00
_cell.angle_gamma   90.00
#
_symmetry.space_group_name_H-M   'P 1'
#
loop_
_entity.id
_entity.type
_entity.pdbx_description
1 polymer ?
#
loop_
_entity_poly.entity_id
_entity_poly.type
_entity_poly.pdbx_seq_one_letter_code
_entity_poly.pdbx_strand_id
1 'polypeptide(L)'
;DDKTGLLYFGTGNPGPWNSWTRPGDNLYSFSTLAIDVNTGKIVWSYQTTPHDGWDFDGVNEFVTFDMDGKRVGAKADRNGFFYVIDAKNGK
;
A
#
# COMPACT_ATOMS: atom_id res chain seq x y z
N ASP A 1 -1.34 -14.21 -2.26
CA ASP A 1 -2.77 -14.51 -2.42
C ASP A 1 -2.98 -15.49 -3.56
N ASP A 2 -3.51 -16.66 -3.27
CA ASP A 2 -3.71 -17.72 -4.27
C ASP A 2 -4.69 -17.32 -5.36
N LYS A 3 -5.66 -16.47 -5.05
CA LYS A 3 -6.71 -16.07 -6.01
C LYS A 3 -6.26 -15.04 -7.03
N THR A 4 -5.33 -14.16 -6.65
CA THR A 4 -4.84 -13.10 -7.55
C THR A 4 -3.45 -13.38 -8.10
N GLY A 5 -2.68 -14.27 -7.47
CA GLY A 5 -1.27 -14.49 -7.82
C GLY A 5 -0.37 -13.34 -7.45
N LEU A 6 -0.81 -12.46 -6.55
CA LEU A 6 -0.08 -11.26 -6.16
C LEU A 6 0.41 -11.35 -4.72
N LEU A 7 1.58 -10.79 -4.48
CA LEU A 7 2.12 -10.57 -3.15
C LEU A 7 1.81 -9.12 -2.74
N TYR A 8 1.18 -8.95 -1.60
CA TYR A 8 0.86 -7.62 -1.07
C TYR A 8 1.74 -7.33 0.14
N PHE A 9 2.27 -6.11 0.22
CA PHE A 9 2.97 -5.64 1.41
C PHE A 9 2.97 -4.12 1.49
N GLY A 10 3.19 -3.62 2.69
CA GLY A 10 3.29 -2.19 2.92
C GLY A 10 4.73 -1.72 2.96
N THR A 11 4.95 -0.47 2.58
CA THR A 11 6.23 0.21 2.74
C THR A 11 6.16 1.19 3.91
N GLY A 12 7.30 1.42 4.54
CA GLY A 12 7.38 2.33 5.70
C GLY A 12 7.43 3.80 5.31
N ASN A 13 7.65 4.62 6.31
CA ASN A 13 7.78 6.06 6.13
C ASN A 13 9.05 6.42 5.35
N PRO A 14 9.05 7.54 4.60
CA PRO A 14 10.25 7.98 3.90
C PRO A 14 11.23 8.64 4.86
N GLY A 15 12.50 8.56 4.55
CA GLY A 15 13.57 9.26 5.26
C GLY A 15 14.25 10.29 4.36
N PRO A 16 14.72 11.42 4.90
CA PRO A 16 14.53 11.87 6.29
C PRO A 16 13.11 12.35 6.56
N TRP A 17 12.72 12.43 7.83
CA TRP A 17 11.35 12.84 8.20
C TRP A 17 11.05 14.29 7.84
N ASN A 18 12.07 15.13 7.69
CA ASN A 18 11.87 16.51 7.25
C ASN A 18 11.47 16.52 5.77
N SER A 19 10.19 16.73 5.51
CA SER A 19 9.62 16.67 4.17
C SER A 19 10.15 17.75 3.21
N TRP A 20 10.70 18.82 3.73
CA TRP A 20 11.32 19.88 2.93
C TRP A 20 12.51 19.41 2.10
N THR A 21 13.17 18.31 2.52
CA THR A 21 14.33 17.75 1.81
C THR A 21 13.94 16.68 0.79
N ARG A 22 12.65 16.37 0.63
CA ARG A 22 12.15 15.29 -0.23
C ARG A 22 11.02 15.83 -1.13
N PRO A 23 11.30 16.31 -2.34
CA PRO A 23 10.23 16.81 -3.21
C PRO A 23 9.30 15.69 -3.68
N GLY A 24 8.06 16.05 -4.04
CA GLY A 24 7.07 15.14 -4.60
C GLY A 24 6.36 14.29 -3.57
N ASP A 25 5.64 13.27 -4.03
CA ASP A 25 4.84 12.37 -3.19
C ASP A 25 5.66 11.30 -2.48
N ASN A 26 6.94 11.15 -2.85
CA ASN A 26 7.87 10.17 -2.29
C ASN A 26 7.41 8.72 -2.50
N LEU A 27 7.00 8.42 -3.73
CA LEU A 27 6.67 7.04 -4.10
C LEU A 27 7.94 6.17 -4.05
N TYR A 28 7.89 4.97 -3.57
CA TYR A 28 6.69 4.27 -3.05
C TYR A 28 6.71 4.18 -1.53
N SER A 29 6.96 5.27 -0.85
CA SER A 29 6.89 5.31 0.61
C SER A 29 5.43 5.29 1.08
N PHE A 30 5.20 4.79 2.28
CA PHE A 30 3.90 4.69 2.94
C PHE A 30 2.80 4.20 2.00
N SER A 31 3.10 3.13 1.28
CA SER A 31 2.24 2.58 0.22
C SER A 31 1.95 1.10 0.47
N THR A 32 0.84 0.62 -0.10
CA THR A 32 0.61 -0.81 -0.27
C THR A 32 0.97 -1.17 -1.70
N LEU A 33 1.80 -2.18 -1.87
CA LEU A 33 2.25 -2.65 -3.18
C LEU A 33 1.69 -4.03 -3.46
N ALA A 34 1.31 -4.28 -4.70
CA ALA A 34 0.97 -5.61 -5.19
C ALA A 34 1.99 -6.00 -6.26
N ILE A 35 2.67 -7.11 -6.04
CA ILE A 35 3.75 -7.57 -6.91
C ILE A 35 3.37 -8.91 -7.51
N ASP A 36 3.56 -9.07 -8.82
CA ASP A 36 3.43 -10.36 -9.50
C ASP A 36 4.56 -11.28 -9.05
N VAL A 37 4.21 -12.41 -8.43
CA VAL A 37 5.21 -13.32 -7.86
C VAL A 37 6.06 -14.02 -8.91
N ASN A 38 5.60 -14.06 -10.17
CA ASN A 38 6.33 -14.69 -11.26
C ASN A 38 7.35 -13.76 -11.91
N THR A 39 7.09 -12.45 -11.95
CA THR A 39 7.92 -11.47 -12.64
C THR A 39 8.63 -10.50 -11.72
N GLY A 40 8.15 -10.35 -10.48
CA GLY A 40 8.68 -9.37 -9.53
C GLY A 40 8.27 -7.92 -9.84
N LYS A 41 7.36 -7.73 -10.78
CA LYS A 41 6.93 -6.38 -11.18
C LYS A 41 5.79 -5.88 -10.31
N ILE A 42 5.79 -4.56 -10.05
CA ILE A 42 4.69 -3.91 -9.36
C ILE A 42 3.48 -3.85 -10.28
N VAL A 43 2.38 -4.50 -9.88
CA VAL A 43 1.12 -4.50 -10.64
C VAL A 43 0.31 -3.27 -10.31
N TRP A 44 0.20 -2.92 -9.03
CA TRP A 44 -0.41 -1.68 -8.58
C TRP A 44 0.19 -1.22 -7.27
N SER A 45 -0.01 0.06 -6.97
CA SER A 45 0.37 0.65 -5.69
C SER A 45 -0.71 1.63 -5.24
N TYR A 46 -0.86 1.78 -3.93
CA TYR A 46 -1.76 2.75 -3.33
C TYR A 46 -1.02 3.44 -2.18
N GLN A 47 -0.72 4.72 -2.34
CA GLN A 47 -0.05 5.50 -1.32
C GLN A 47 -1.08 6.12 -0.38
N THR A 48 -1.05 5.74 0.90
CA THR A 48 -2.05 6.19 1.87
C THR A 48 -1.73 7.57 2.44
N THR A 49 -0.47 7.98 2.46
CA THR A 49 -0.05 9.33 2.84
C THR A 49 1.05 9.81 1.91
N PRO A 50 0.71 10.60 0.85
CA PRO A 50 1.73 11.18 -0.02
C PRO A 50 2.62 12.16 0.73
N HIS A 51 3.90 12.18 0.39
CA HIS A 51 4.89 13.11 0.95
C HIS A 51 4.85 13.11 2.49
N ASP A 52 4.91 11.90 3.09
CA ASP A 52 4.79 11.73 4.54
C ASP A 52 5.93 12.44 5.29
N GLY A 53 5.56 13.41 6.15
CA GLY A 53 6.47 14.07 7.09
C GLY A 53 6.17 13.73 8.54
N TRP A 54 5.30 12.75 8.78
CA TRP A 54 4.73 12.44 10.09
C TRP A 54 5.20 11.11 10.68
N ASP A 55 6.04 10.35 9.96
CA ASP A 55 6.49 9.03 10.39
C ASP A 55 5.31 8.07 10.64
N PHE A 56 4.36 8.04 9.73
CA PHE A 56 3.17 7.18 9.87
C PHE A 56 3.46 5.69 9.69
N ASP A 57 4.41 5.28 8.93
CA ASP A 57 4.80 3.88 8.74
C ASP A 57 3.67 2.98 8.23
N GLY A 58 3.68 2.69 6.94
CA GLY A 58 2.60 1.98 6.25
C GLY A 58 2.73 0.46 6.17
N VAL A 59 3.46 -0.19 7.08
CA VAL A 59 3.74 -1.64 7.01
C VAL A 59 2.67 -2.52 7.68
N ASN A 60 1.53 -1.95 8.04
CA ASN A 60 0.45 -2.69 8.69
C ASN A 60 -0.11 -3.79 7.78
N GLU A 61 -0.78 -4.76 8.39
CA GLU A 61 -1.34 -5.90 7.67
C GLU A 61 -2.34 -5.50 6.58
N PHE A 62 -2.27 -6.19 5.46
CA PHE A 62 -3.24 -6.09 4.37
C PHE A 62 -3.96 -7.44 4.27
N VAL A 63 -5.22 -7.48 4.71
CA VAL A 63 -6.00 -8.71 4.79
C VAL A 63 -6.88 -8.83 3.55
N THR A 64 -6.75 -9.94 2.81
CA THR A 64 -7.54 -10.17 1.60
C THR A 64 -8.73 -11.06 1.87
N PHE A 65 -9.86 -10.75 1.23
CA PHE A 65 -11.09 -11.53 1.36
C PHE A 65 -12.02 -11.27 0.17
N ASP A 66 -13.04 -12.11 0.01
CA ASP A 66 -14.05 -11.93 -1.02
C ASP A 66 -15.22 -11.12 -0.49
N MET A 67 -15.66 -10.13 -1.26
CA MET A 67 -16.81 -9.31 -0.94
C MET A 67 -17.60 -8.99 -2.20
N ASP A 68 -18.89 -9.41 -2.23
CA ASP A 68 -19.80 -9.17 -3.36
C ASP A 68 -19.22 -9.59 -4.72
N GLY A 69 -18.56 -10.75 -4.74
CA GLY A 69 -17.96 -11.29 -5.96
C GLY A 69 -16.63 -10.66 -6.34
N LYS A 70 -16.08 -9.79 -5.51
CA LYS A 70 -14.77 -9.17 -5.73
C LYS A 70 -13.76 -9.61 -4.70
N ARG A 71 -12.50 -9.72 -5.13
CA ARG A 71 -11.39 -9.93 -4.22
C ARG A 71 -10.90 -8.58 -3.74
N VAL A 72 -11.03 -8.29 -2.45
CA VAL A 72 -10.63 -7.01 -1.85
C VAL A 72 -9.58 -7.20 -0.79
N GLY A 73 -8.87 -6.15 -0.46
CA GLY A 73 -7.98 -6.08 0.67
C GLY A 73 -8.37 -4.95 1.60
N ALA A 74 -8.22 -5.18 2.89
CA ALA A 74 -8.52 -4.18 3.91
C ALA A 74 -7.29 -3.89 4.74
N LYS A 75 -7.12 -2.63 5.10
CA LYS A 75 -5.96 -2.16 5.87
C LYS A 75 -6.36 -1.01 6.78
N ALA A 76 -5.96 -1.09 8.04
CA ALA A 76 -6.07 0.02 8.98
C ALA A 76 -4.70 0.68 9.09
N ASP A 77 -4.62 1.95 8.79
CA ASP A 77 -3.35 2.68 8.80
C ASP A 77 -3.23 3.67 9.95
N ARG A 78 -1.99 4.02 10.26
CA ARG A 78 -1.67 4.94 11.36
C ARG A 78 -2.07 6.38 11.06
N ASN A 79 -2.41 6.71 9.82
CA ASN A 79 -2.97 8.01 9.46
C ASN A 79 -4.44 8.17 9.88
N GLY A 80 -5.04 7.16 10.52
CA GLY A 80 -6.39 7.23 11.06
C GLY A 80 -7.48 6.75 10.13
N PHE A 81 -7.15 6.25 8.94
CA PHE A 81 -8.12 5.74 7.97
C PHE A 81 -8.11 4.23 7.88
N PHE A 82 -9.27 3.67 7.56
CA PHE A 82 -9.42 2.26 7.23
C PHE A 82 -9.71 2.16 5.73
N TYR A 83 -8.87 1.41 5.02
CA TYR A 83 -8.95 1.29 3.56
C TYR A 83 -9.51 -0.05 3.14
N VAL A 84 -10.40 -0.05 2.14
CA VAL A 84 -10.85 -1.25 1.46
C VAL A 84 -10.56 -1.05 -0.04
N ILE A 85 -9.73 -1.89 -0.59
CA ILE A 85 -9.14 -1.69 -1.93
C ILE A 85 -9.39 -2.95 -2.76
N ASP A 86 -9.75 -2.78 -4.05
CA ASP A 86 -9.83 -3.92 -4.97
C ASP A 86 -8.44 -4.56 -5.08
N ALA A 87 -8.33 -5.84 -4.74
CA ALA A 87 -7.04 -6.53 -4.66
C ALA A 87 -6.39 -6.74 -6.01
N LYS A 88 -7.15 -6.69 -7.11
CA LYS A 88 -6.61 -6.90 -8.46
C LYS A 88 -6.04 -5.64 -9.09
N ASN A 89 -6.60 -4.46 -8.79
CA ASN A 89 -6.25 -3.22 -9.48
C ASN A 89 -5.94 -2.04 -8.56
N GLY A 90 -6.08 -2.19 -7.25
CA GLY A 90 -5.71 -1.14 -6.29
C GLY A 90 -6.71 0.01 -6.17
N LYS A 91 -7.95 -0.20 -6.52
CA LYS A 91 -8.96 0.89 -6.50
C LYS A 91 -9.93 0.85 -5.34
#